data_0ef04c07825dcaa9ffeb70cf614f2c81
#
_entry.id   0ef04c07825dcaa9ffeb70cf614f2c81
#
_cell.length_a   1.000
_cell.length_b   1.000
_cell.length_c   1.000
_cell.angle_alpha   90.00
_cell.angle_beta   90.00
_cell.angle_gamma   90.00
#
_symmetry.space_group_name_H-M   'P 1'
#
loop_
_entity.id
_entity.type
_entity.pdbx_description
1 polymer ?
#
loop_
_entity_poly.entity_id
_entity_poly.type
_entity_poly.pdbx_seq_one_letter_code
_entity_poly.pdbx_strand_id
1 'polypeptide(L)'
;GMRGVREWVAAFSEMTGLREAGSVFLEKEEKAYSEVISSLRPKAEGRKVLFYVRSDADLDWRIDVLTDLGMEVAAVAHWHNRFVEHDGRESTYTGIPRIEGVDICGLREAAEDLGVDLIVSGDARTGRTGYRWVGTSTMYIGREGALDWAEKVVRCLSIKPCEDWYGRGSE
;
A
#
# COMPACT_ATOMS: atom_id res chain seq x y z
N GLY A 1 10.32 0.73 2.04
CA GLY A 1 10.30 0.83 0.58
C GLY A 1 11.51 1.53 0.02
N MET A 2 11.60 1.70 -1.28
CA MET A 2 12.76 2.34 -1.96
C MET A 2 13.00 3.78 -1.55
N ARG A 3 11.95 4.55 -1.23
CA ARG A 3 12.09 5.92 -0.68
C ARG A 3 13.00 5.91 0.56
N GLY A 4 12.69 5.08 1.54
CA GLY A 4 13.51 4.98 2.76
C GLY A 4 14.94 4.48 2.49
N VAL A 5 15.15 3.63 1.49
CA VAL A 5 16.51 3.21 1.07
C VAL A 5 17.29 4.41 0.55
N ARG A 6 16.70 5.23 -0.31
CA ARG A 6 17.33 6.45 -0.85
C ARG A 6 17.70 7.44 0.26
N GLU A 7 16.75 7.72 1.14
CA GLU A 7 16.95 8.63 2.27
C GLU A 7 18.06 8.16 3.21
N TRP A 8 18.04 6.87 3.54
CA TRP A 8 19.04 6.27 4.41
C TRP A 8 20.44 6.30 3.78
N VAL A 9 20.55 5.90 2.49
CA VAL A 9 21.84 5.91 1.77
C VAL A 9 22.36 7.32 1.65
N ALA A 10 21.52 8.31 1.37
CA ALA A 10 21.93 9.72 1.29
C ALA A 10 22.49 10.22 2.63
N ALA A 11 21.74 10.01 3.72
CA ALA A 11 22.16 10.43 5.06
C ALA A 11 23.46 9.72 5.50
N PHE A 12 23.57 8.41 5.28
CA PHE A 12 24.74 7.63 5.63
C PHE A 12 25.97 8.07 4.82
N SER A 13 25.80 8.29 3.52
CA SER A 13 26.88 8.76 2.64
C SER A 13 27.39 10.14 3.01
N GLU A 14 26.51 11.02 3.48
CA GLU A 14 26.89 12.33 3.97
C GLU A 14 27.70 12.23 5.27
N MET A 15 27.23 11.41 6.23
CA MET A 15 27.90 11.22 7.52
C MET A 15 29.29 10.59 7.40
N THR A 16 29.47 9.68 6.45
CA THR A 16 30.70 8.89 6.30
C THR A 16 31.65 9.42 5.23
N GLY A 17 31.20 10.34 4.38
CA GLY A 17 31.94 10.81 3.21
C GLY A 17 32.00 9.80 2.05
N LEU A 18 31.29 8.65 2.14
CA LEU A 18 31.31 7.56 1.16
C LEU A 18 30.27 7.77 0.03
N ARG A 19 30.23 8.95 -0.54
CA ARG A 19 29.20 9.32 -1.55
C ARG A 19 29.21 8.44 -2.79
N GLU A 20 30.39 8.15 -3.33
CA GLU A 20 30.53 7.31 -4.52
C GLU A 20 30.05 5.88 -4.26
N ALA A 21 30.46 5.29 -3.15
CA ALA A 21 30.02 3.93 -2.75
C ALA A 21 28.49 3.88 -2.54
N GLY A 22 27.92 4.94 -1.93
CA GLY A 22 26.48 5.07 -1.74
C GLY A 22 25.73 5.15 -3.07
N SER A 23 26.22 5.92 -4.04
CA SER A 23 25.63 5.99 -5.39
C SER A 23 25.65 4.65 -6.09
N VAL A 24 26.77 3.94 -6.09
CA VAL A 24 26.90 2.62 -6.74
C VAL A 24 25.94 1.60 -6.08
N PHE A 25 25.86 1.63 -4.74
CA PHE A 25 24.92 0.78 -4.01
C PHE A 25 23.48 1.07 -4.41
N LEU A 26 23.09 2.36 -4.43
CA LEU A 26 21.73 2.78 -4.74
C LEU A 26 21.33 2.41 -6.16
N GLU A 27 22.22 2.62 -7.13
CA GLU A 27 21.99 2.24 -8.53
C GLU A 27 21.70 0.73 -8.68
N LYS A 28 22.46 -0.10 -7.97
CA LYS A 28 22.25 -1.55 -7.95
C LYS A 28 20.89 -1.92 -7.35
N GLU A 29 20.52 -1.30 -6.23
CA GLU A 29 19.25 -1.55 -5.55
C GLU A 29 18.05 -1.11 -6.41
N GLU A 30 18.15 0.05 -7.04
CA GLU A 30 17.11 0.59 -7.94
C GLU A 30 16.93 -0.27 -9.19
N LYS A 31 18.01 -0.73 -9.78
CA LYS A 31 17.97 -1.62 -10.92
C LYS A 31 17.26 -2.93 -10.58
N ALA A 32 17.66 -3.57 -9.47
CA ALA A 32 17.05 -4.82 -9.02
C ALA A 32 15.55 -4.65 -8.69
N TYR A 33 15.19 -3.53 -8.05
CA TYR A 33 13.80 -3.18 -7.78
C TYR A 33 12.99 -3.01 -9.07
N SER A 34 13.51 -2.20 -10.00
CA SER A 34 12.84 -1.88 -11.26
C SER A 34 12.61 -3.12 -12.14
N GLU A 35 13.56 -4.06 -12.17
CA GLU A 35 13.42 -5.31 -12.92
C GLU A 35 12.23 -6.14 -12.43
N VAL A 36 12.08 -6.29 -11.11
CA VAL A 36 10.97 -7.06 -10.53
C VAL A 36 9.64 -6.33 -10.72
N ILE A 37 9.57 -5.03 -10.41
CA ILE A 37 8.35 -4.22 -10.59
C ILE A 37 7.88 -4.25 -12.05
N SER A 38 8.80 -4.14 -13.00
CA SER A 38 8.47 -4.19 -14.43
C SER A 38 7.83 -5.53 -14.83
N SER A 39 8.24 -6.62 -14.19
CA SER A 39 7.66 -7.96 -14.40
C SER A 39 6.26 -8.13 -13.80
N LEU A 40 5.98 -7.41 -12.70
CA LEU A 40 4.71 -7.46 -11.98
C LEU A 40 3.65 -6.51 -12.55
N ARG A 41 4.10 -5.35 -13.03
CA ARG A 41 3.26 -4.25 -13.51
C ARG A 41 2.14 -4.67 -14.48
N PRO A 42 2.36 -5.51 -15.50
CA PRO A 42 1.31 -5.90 -16.45
C PRO A 42 0.10 -6.58 -15.81
N LYS A 43 0.24 -7.09 -14.58
CA LYS A 43 -0.85 -7.76 -13.83
C LYS A 43 -1.62 -6.80 -12.91
N ALA A 44 -1.09 -5.61 -12.68
CA ALA A 44 -1.60 -4.63 -11.73
C ALA A 44 -1.99 -3.30 -12.37
N GLU A 45 -1.41 -2.97 -13.52
CA GLU A 45 -1.61 -1.68 -14.19
C GLU A 45 -3.08 -1.36 -14.44
N GLY A 46 -3.47 -0.11 -14.13
CA GLY A 46 -4.84 0.38 -14.28
C GLY A 46 -5.82 -0.09 -13.20
N ARG A 47 -5.37 -0.93 -12.24
CA ARG A 47 -6.22 -1.34 -11.11
C ARG A 47 -6.33 -0.23 -10.08
N LYS A 48 -7.50 -0.15 -9.42
CA LYS A 48 -7.81 0.84 -8.41
C LYS A 48 -7.72 0.28 -7.00
N VAL A 49 -7.17 1.08 -6.10
CA VAL A 49 -6.93 0.71 -4.70
C VAL A 49 -7.56 1.71 -3.75
N LEU A 50 -8.21 1.20 -2.69
CA LEU A 50 -8.65 1.96 -1.54
C LEU A 50 -7.79 1.59 -0.32
N PHE A 51 -7.16 2.57 0.32
CA PHE A 51 -6.56 2.36 1.63
C PHE A 51 -7.63 2.47 2.73
N TYR A 52 -7.57 1.56 3.69
CA TYR A 52 -8.37 1.63 4.92
C TYR A 52 -7.45 1.51 6.13
N VAL A 53 -7.12 2.63 6.70
CA VAL A 53 -6.03 2.79 7.66
C VAL A 53 -6.44 3.57 8.91
N ARG A 54 -5.63 3.46 9.97
CA ARG A 54 -5.82 4.21 11.21
C ARG A 54 -5.13 5.56 11.19
N SER A 55 -3.98 5.62 10.53
CA SER A 55 -3.12 6.80 10.42
C SER A 55 -2.37 6.77 9.10
N ASP A 56 -1.75 7.87 8.74
CA ASP A 56 -0.92 8.01 7.55
C ASP A 56 0.47 7.37 7.70
N ALA A 57 0.78 6.81 8.87
CA ALA A 57 2.05 6.12 9.08
C ALA A 57 2.25 5.02 8.03
N ASP A 58 3.41 5.04 7.41
CA ASP A 58 3.80 4.07 6.38
C ASP A 58 2.95 4.05 5.09
N LEU A 59 2.11 5.05 4.85
CA LEU A 59 1.34 5.14 3.60
C LEU A 59 2.25 5.41 2.40
N ASP A 60 3.15 6.38 2.53
CA ASP A 60 3.91 6.93 1.40
C ASP A 60 4.66 5.87 0.61
N TRP A 61 5.40 4.99 1.28
CA TRP A 61 6.14 3.96 0.57
C TRP A 61 5.25 2.91 -0.10
N ARG A 62 4.04 2.68 0.44
CA ARG A 62 3.06 1.76 -0.18
C ARG A 62 2.42 2.40 -1.40
N ILE A 63 2.14 3.71 -1.32
CA ILE A 63 1.65 4.48 -2.46
C ILE A 63 2.71 4.50 -3.56
N ASP A 64 4.00 4.69 -3.21
CA ASP A 64 5.11 4.60 -4.17
C ASP A 64 5.08 3.26 -4.91
N VAL A 65 5.01 2.13 -4.18
CA VAL A 65 4.99 0.79 -4.78
C VAL A 65 3.77 0.57 -5.67
N LEU A 66 2.57 1.02 -5.25
CA LEU A 66 1.37 0.91 -6.08
C LEU A 66 1.47 1.76 -7.35
N THR A 67 2.03 2.96 -7.24
CA THR A 67 2.29 3.84 -8.39
C THR A 67 3.30 3.20 -9.35
N ASP A 68 4.36 2.60 -8.83
CA ASP A 68 5.37 1.89 -9.64
C ASP A 68 4.75 0.67 -10.36
N LEU A 69 3.77 0.00 -9.73
CA LEU A 69 2.97 -1.06 -10.36
C LEU A 69 1.93 -0.53 -11.37
N GLY A 70 1.81 0.79 -11.53
CA GLY A 70 0.83 1.40 -12.44
C GLY A 70 -0.61 1.38 -11.91
N MET A 71 -0.79 1.22 -10.59
CA MET A 71 -2.11 1.23 -9.95
C MET A 71 -2.51 2.66 -9.58
N GLU A 72 -3.82 2.90 -9.52
CA GLU A 72 -4.43 4.15 -9.07
C GLU A 72 -4.85 4.04 -7.59
N VAL A 73 -4.40 4.95 -6.75
CA VAL A 73 -4.92 5.08 -5.39
C VAL A 73 -6.14 5.99 -5.42
N ALA A 74 -7.34 5.39 -5.35
CA ALA A 74 -8.60 6.10 -5.48
C ALA A 74 -8.92 6.97 -4.27
N ALA A 75 -8.64 6.49 -3.06
CA ALA A 75 -8.81 7.23 -1.81
C ALA A 75 -8.05 6.59 -0.65
N VAL A 76 -7.94 7.36 0.44
CA VAL A 76 -7.53 6.89 1.76
C VAL A 76 -8.71 7.07 2.72
N ALA A 77 -9.27 5.96 3.20
CA ALA A 77 -10.33 5.93 4.19
C ALA A 77 -9.73 5.73 5.60
N HIS A 78 -10.09 6.60 6.54
CA HIS A 78 -9.66 6.50 7.92
C HIS A 78 -10.75 5.91 8.80
N TRP A 79 -10.35 4.99 9.69
CA TRP A 79 -11.28 4.44 10.67
C TRP A 79 -11.81 5.52 11.58
N HIS A 80 -13.07 5.39 11.95
CA HIS A 80 -13.59 6.14 13.09
C HIS A 80 -12.99 5.55 14.38
N ASN A 81 -11.94 6.18 14.88
CA ASN A 81 -11.34 5.76 16.15
C ASN A 81 -11.20 6.98 17.09
N ARG A 82 -11.98 6.96 18.16
CA ARG A 82 -11.97 8.01 19.21
C ARG A 82 -10.65 8.05 20.01
N PHE A 83 -9.76 7.09 19.82
CA PHE A 83 -8.54 6.89 20.61
C PHE A 83 -7.25 6.99 19.78
N VAL A 84 -7.32 7.36 18.52
CA VAL A 84 -6.10 7.57 17.73
C VAL A 84 -5.57 8.95 18.04
N GLU A 85 -4.53 9.00 18.84
CA GLU A 85 -3.60 10.13 18.81
C GLU A 85 -3.00 10.15 17.39
N HIS A 86 -3.16 11.24 16.68
CA HIS A 86 -2.43 11.47 15.46
C HIS A 86 -0.94 11.44 15.83
N ASP A 87 -0.22 10.48 15.29
CA ASP A 87 1.24 10.37 15.49
C ASP A 87 2.02 11.52 14.83
N GLY A 88 1.30 12.53 14.32
CA GLY A 88 1.85 13.72 13.70
C GLY A 88 2.52 13.48 12.35
N ARG A 89 2.43 12.26 11.82
CA ARG A 89 2.96 11.93 10.50
C ARG A 89 1.86 12.00 9.46
N GLU A 90 1.89 13.05 8.68
CA GLU A 90 1.01 13.19 7.51
C GLU A 90 1.71 12.60 6.28
N SER A 91 0.92 11.98 5.42
CA SER A 91 1.38 11.53 4.11
C SER A 91 1.79 12.72 3.24
N THR A 92 2.88 12.58 2.49
CA THR A 92 3.31 13.56 1.50
C THR A 92 2.40 13.62 0.27
N TYR A 93 1.51 12.65 0.10
CA TYR A 93 0.54 12.59 -0.99
C TYR A 93 -0.73 13.38 -0.64
N THR A 94 -0.75 14.67 -1.00
CA THR A 94 -1.87 15.59 -0.71
C THR A 94 -3.01 15.56 -1.72
N GLY A 95 -2.78 14.98 -2.91
CA GLY A 95 -3.77 14.94 -4.00
C GLY A 95 -4.73 13.75 -3.95
N ILE A 96 -4.56 12.81 -3.01
CA ILE A 96 -5.41 11.64 -2.88
C ILE A 96 -6.62 11.98 -2.01
N PRO A 97 -7.86 11.70 -2.47
CA PRO A 97 -9.07 11.94 -1.68
C PRO A 97 -9.03 11.22 -0.32
N ARG A 98 -9.54 11.87 0.73
CA ARG A 98 -9.62 11.33 2.08
C ARG A 98 -11.07 11.18 2.50
N ILE A 99 -11.40 10.06 3.14
CA ILE A 99 -12.73 9.74 3.64
C ILE A 99 -12.59 9.45 5.13
N GLU A 100 -13.15 10.33 5.95
CA GLU A 100 -13.02 10.25 7.41
C GLU A 100 -14.18 9.49 8.06
N GLY A 101 -13.90 8.83 9.18
CA GLY A 101 -14.91 8.21 10.01
C GLY A 101 -15.56 6.97 9.42
N VAL A 102 -14.89 6.28 8.54
CA VAL A 102 -15.41 5.10 7.86
C VAL A 102 -15.39 3.89 8.80
N ASP A 103 -16.55 3.24 8.95
CA ASP A 103 -16.62 1.91 9.55
C ASP A 103 -16.56 0.81 8.48
N ILE A 104 -16.67 -0.45 8.89
CA ILE A 104 -16.55 -1.57 7.97
C ILE A 104 -17.70 -1.68 6.96
N CYS A 105 -18.89 -1.17 7.32
CA CYS A 105 -20.05 -1.14 6.41
C CYS A 105 -19.86 -0.01 5.38
N GLY A 106 -19.51 1.18 5.84
CA GLY A 106 -19.19 2.32 4.96
C GLY A 106 -17.97 2.08 4.08
N LEU A 107 -17.03 1.23 4.51
CA LEU A 107 -15.90 0.82 3.69
C LEU A 107 -16.35 0.06 2.43
N ARG A 108 -17.35 -0.80 2.56
CA ARG A 108 -17.88 -1.53 1.42
C ARG A 108 -18.56 -0.58 0.42
N GLU A 109 -19.39 0.33 0.92
CA GLU A 109 -20.06 1.33 0.09
C GLU A 109 -19.03 2.22 -0.63
N ALA A 110 -18.03 2.72 0.09
CA ALA A 110 -16.95 3.51 -0.52
C ALA A 110 -16.18 2.73 -1.59
N ALA A 111 -15.93 1.44 -1.38
CA ALA A 111 -15.25 0.60 -2.35
C ALA A 111 -16.09 0.37 -3.62
N GLU A 112 -17.41 0.21 -3.47
CA GLU A 112 -18.37 0.10 -4.57
C GLU A 112 -18.45 1.40 -5.38
N ASP A 113 -18.60 2.54 -4.71
CA ASP A 113 -18.73 3.86 -5.34
C ASP A 113 -17.47 4.25 -6.12
N LEU A 114 -16.30 3.93 -5.58
CA LEU A 114 -15.01 4.22 -6.21
C LEU A 114 -14.62 3.18 -7.29
N GLY A 115 -15.32 2.05 -7.33
CA GLY A 115 -15.03 0.95 -8.27
C GLY A 115 -13.65 0.36 -8.08
N VAL A 116 -13.23 0.11 -6.82
CA VAL A 116 -11.89 -0.39 -6.54
C VAL A 116 -11.75 -1.90 -6.73
N ASP A 117 -10.56 -2.33 -7.11
CA ASP A 117 -10.21 -3.74 -7.30
C ASP A 117 -9.64 -4.38 -6.04
N LEU A 118 -9.06 -3.56 -5.15
CA LEU A 118 -8.31 -4.01 -3.97
C LEU A 118 -8.44 -3.02 -2.82
N ILE A 119 -8.54 -3.53 -1.59
CA ILE A 119 -8.43 -2.75 -0.37
C ILE A 119 -7.10 -3.06 0.31
N VAL A 120 -6.36 -2.02 0.73
CA VAL A 120 -5.16 -2.14 1.55
C VAL A 120 -5.51 -1.78 2.98
N SER A 121 -5.37 -2.73 3.92
CA SER A 121 -5.80 -2.51 5.31
C SER A 121 -5.00 -3.32 6.31
N GLY A 122 -4.80 -2.77 7.51
CA GLY A 122 -4.32 -3.50 8.69
C GLY A 122 -5.43 -4.20 9.49
N ASP A 123 -6.70 -3.96 9.14
CA ASP A 123 -7.85 -4.55 9.84
C ASP A 123 -8.33 -5.84 9.17
N ALA A 124 -8.21 -6.96 9.88
CA ALA A 124 -8.67 -8.26 9.39
C ALA A 124 -10.18 -8.30 9.07
N ARG A 125 -10.98 -7.41 9.68
CA ARG A 125 -12.41 -7.29 9.38
C ARG A 125 -12.69 -6.83 7.96
N THR A 126 -11.70 -6.23 7.29
CA THR A 126 -11.78 -5.86 5.86
C THR A 126 -12.14 -7.06 4.98
N GLY A 127 -11.72 -8.27 5.35
CA GLY A 127 -12.14 -9.50 4.66
C GLY A 127 -13.66 -9.72 4.64
N ARG A 128 -14.41 -9.06 5.53
CA ARG A 128 -15.88 -9.14 5.55
C ARG A 128 -16.57 -8.27 4.50
N THR A 129 -15.85 -7.39 3.83
CA THR A 129 -16.43 -6.56 2.75
C THR A 129 -16.71 -7.33 1.47
N GLY A 130 -16.15 -8.51 1.29
CA GLY A 130 -16.21 -9.29 0.05
C GLY A 130 -15.20 -8.83 -1.01
N TYR A 131 -14.46 -7.77 -0.75
CA TYR A 131 -13.40 -7.28 -1.64
C TYR A 131 -12.09 -8.05 -1.42
N ARG A 132 -11.25 -8.08 -2.45
CA ARG A 132 -9.84 -8.47 -2.29
C ARG A 132 -9.18 -7.49 -1.35
N TRP A 133 -8.37 -7.99 -0.43
CA TRP A 133 -7.64 -7.12 0.46
C TRP A 133 -6.23 -7.65 0.75
N VAL A 134 -5.31 -6.72 0.98
CA VAL A 134 -3.93 -7.00 1.36
C VAL A 134 -3.59 -6.32 2.68
N GLY A 135 -2.92 -7.08 3.55
CA GLY A 135 -2.58 -6.60 4.89
C GLY A 135 -1.43 -5.58 4.91
N THR A 136 -1.51 -4.69 5.90
CA THR A 136 -0.42 -3.74 6.23
C THR A 136 0.32 -4.12 7.50
N SER A 137 -0.08 -5.19 8.18
CA SER A 137 0.39 -5.57 9.52
C SER A 137 1.81 -6.13 9.58
N THR A 138 2.47 -6.37 8.45
CA THR A 138 3.83 -6.91 8.40
C THR A 138 4.83 -5.77 8.23
N MET A 139 5.92 -5.80 9.01
CA MET A 139 7.04 -4.88 8.80
C MET A 139 7.77 -5.24 7.50
N TYR A 140 7.73 -4.32 6.57
CA TYR A 140 8.44 -4.42 5.30
C TYR A 140 9.57 -3.40 5.28
N ILE A 141 10.80 -3.89 5.27
CA ILE A 141 12.00 -3.04 5.36
C ILE A 141 12.77 -3.10 4.04
N GLY A 142 13.21 -1.93 3.58
CA GLY A 142 14.08 -1.80 2.42
C GLY A 142 13.44 -2.21 1.09
N ARG A 143 14.29 -2.55 0.14
CA ARG A 143 13.89 -3.02 -1.19
C ARG A 143 13.15 -4.34 -1.14
N GLU A 144 13.69 -5.32 -0.43
CA GLU A 144 13.11 -6.67 -0.36
C GLU A 144 11.69 -6.63 0.22
N GLY A 145 11.52 -5.88 1.32
CA GLY A 145 10.18 -5.69 1.89
C GLY A 145 9.20 -5.04 0.93
N ALA A 146 9.63 -4.06 0.12
CA ALA A 146 8.79 -3.44 -0.89
C ALA A 146 8.40 -4.44 -2.00
N LEU A 147 9.34 -5.27 -2.45
CA LEU A 147 9.10 -6.29 -3.48
C LEU A 147 8.17 -7.41 -2.96
N ASP A 148 8.41 -7.93 -1.76
CA ASP A 148 7.54 -8.92 -1.13
C ASP A 148 6.09 -8.40 -1.03
N TRP A 149 5.94 -7.13 -0.68
CA TRP A 149 4.60 -6.54 -0.60
C TRP A 149 3.98 -6.35 -1.98
N ALA A 150 4.74 -5.91 -2.98
CA ALA A 150 4.29 -5.80 -4.37
C ALA A 150 3.80 -7.15 -4.93
N GLU A 151 4.55 -8.23 -4.68
CA GLU A 151 4.15 -9.58 -5.06
C GLU A 151 2.84 -10.02 -4.38
N LYS A 152 2.67 -9.69 -3.09
CA LYS A 152 1.42 -9.97 -2.37
C LYS A 152 0.25 -9.21 -2.95
N VAL A 153 0.41 -7.93 -3.31
CA VAL A 153 -0.60 -7.13 -4.00
C VAL A 153 -1.03 -7.81 -5.29
N VAL A 154 -0.07 -8.13 -6.15
CA VAL A 154 -0.35 -8.78 -7.44
C VAL A 154 -0.99 -10.15 -7.26
N ARG A 155 -0.54 -10.92 -6.28
CA ARG A 155 -1.14 -12.21 -5.94
C ARG A 155 -2.59 -12.06 -5.50
N CYS A 156 -2.90 -11.08 -4.65
CA CYS A 156 -4.27 -10.79 -4.22
C CYS A 156 -5.17 -10.43 -5.40
N LEU A 157 -4.67 -9.66 -6.38
CA LEU A 157 -5.43 -9.32 -7.59
C LEU A 157 -5.76 -10.56 -8.44
N SER A 158 -4.92 -11.59 -8.40
CA SER A 158 -5.10 -12.83 -9.15
C SER A 158 -6.08 -13.82 -8.51
N ILE A 159 -6.41 -13.64 -7.23
CA ILE A 159 -7.35 -14.50 -6.50
C ILE A 159 -8.78 -14.02 -6.78
N LYS A 160 -9.68 -14.94 -7.11
CA LYS A 160 -11.11 -14.59 -7.22
C LYS A 160 -11.62 -14.10 -5.85
N PRO A 161 -12.43 -13.04 -5.79
CA PRO A 161 -13.13 -12.66 -4.56
C PRO A 161 -13.91 -13.88 -4.05
N CYS A 162 -13.88 -14.08 -2.74
CA CYS A 162 -14.63 -15.20 -2.14
C CYS A 162 -16.09 -14.78 -1.99
N GLU A 163 -16.88 -14.93 -3.03
CA GLU A 163 -18.31 -14.57 -3.07
C GLU A 163 -19.16 -15.40 -2.10
N ASP A 164 -18.68 -16.58 -1.69
CA ASP A 164 -19.49 -17.58 -0.97
C ASP A 164 -19.55 -17.43 0.55
N TRP A 165 -18.79 -16.54 1.17
CA TRP A 165 -18.76 -16.44 2.65
C TRP A 165 -19.96 -15.70 3.23
N TYR A 166 -20.66 -14.90 2.46
CA TYR A 166 -21.75 -14.02 2.95
C TYR A 166 -23.13 -14.31 2.37
N GLY A 167 -23.24 -15.17 1.36
CA GLY A 167 -24.50 -15.51 0.72
C GLY A 167 -25.37 -16.54 1.46
N ARG A 168 -24.90 -17.17 2.54
CA ARG A 168 -25.63 -18.26 3.22
C ARG A 168 -26.19 -17.89 4.60
N GLY A 169 -26.34 -16.63 4.90
CA GLY A 169 -26.82 -16.15 6.21
C GLY A 169 -28.15 -15.41 6.20
N SER A 170 -28.91 -15.45 5.08
CA SER A 170 -30.21 -14.78 4.97
C SER A 170 -31.22 -15.67 4.23
N GLU A 171 -31.50 -16.86 4.77
CA GLU A 171 -32.76 -17.58 4.61
C GLU A 171 -33.31 -17.95 5.98
#